data_0886fe072910e41737660a6235c25bc0
#
_entry.id   0886fe072910e41737660a6235c25bc0
#
_cell.length_a   1.000
_cell.length_b   1.000
_cell.length_c   1.000
_cell.angle_alpha   90.00
_cell.angle_beta   90.00
_cell.angle_gamma   90.00
#
_symmetry.space_group_name_H-M   'P 1'
#
loop_
_entity.id
_entity.type
_entity.pdbx_description
1 polymer ?
#
loop_
_entity_poly.entity_id
_entity_poly.type
_entity_poly.pdbx_seq_one_letter_code
_entity_poly.pdbx_strand_id
1 'polypeptide(L)'
;TLHTAQGSVRAAHLVVAGNALLQGLLPDLECRIMPVGTYIGASAPLGAERARQLIRTDMAVDDTAWALDYFRLSHDHRMLFGGRASYSALPPPGLRGVMQRRMHEVFPQLADVALEQVWGGYVDITRNRAPHWGRLDGNLYFAQGFSGHGVAAAGLAGEVIAAAIDGQSARLDVFQRLQHAPFPGGRLLRMPLLVAAMSWYKLRDALW
;
A
#
# COMPACT_ATOMS: atom_id res chain seq x y z
N THR A 1 -13.21 -25.56 -3.69
CA THR A 1 -12.57 -25.99 -2.42
C THR A 1 -11.26 -25.25 -2.26
N LEU A 2 -11.01 -24.74 -1.07
CA LEU A 2 -9.73 -24.14 -0.66
C LEU A 2 -8.99 -25.16 0.22
N HIS A 3 -7.70 -25.41 -0.08
CA HIS A 3 -6.84 -26.31 0.70
C HIS A 3 -5.81 -25.50 1.48
N THR A 4 -5.61 -25.87 2.74
CA THR A 4 -4.59 -25.30 3.64
C THR A 4 -3.75 -26.44 4.22
N ALA A 5 -2.65 -26.10 4.88
CA ALA A 5 -1.83 -27.10 5.55
C ALA A 5 -2.57 -27.86 6.69
N GLN A 6 -3.66 -27.27 7.21
CA GLN A 6 -4.42 -27.82 8.35
C GLN A 6 -5.78 -28.41 7.96
N GLY A 7 -6.17 -28.32 6.68
CA GLY A 7 -7.47 -28.83 6.25
C GLY A 7 -7.97 -28.19 4.94
N SER A 8 -9.24 -28.41 4.65
CA SER A 8 -9.88 -27.85 3.47
C SER A 8 -11.24 -27.23 3.81
N VAL A 9 -11.59 -26.17 3.06
CA VAL A 9 -12.87 -25.48 3.15
C VAL A 9 -13.58 -25.60 1.81
N ARG A 10 -14.83 -26.02 1.83
CA ARG A 10 -15.71 -26.01 0.65
C ARG A 10 -16.71 -24.88 0.78
N ALA A 11 -16.75 -23.99 -0.20
CA ALA A 11 -17.63 -22.85 -0.25
C ALA A 11 -18.26 -22.71 -1.65
N ALA A 12 -19.42 -22.07 -1.73
CA ALA A 12 -20.08 -21.74 -2.99
C ALA A 12 -19.27 -20.68 -3.77
N HIS A 13 -18.75 -19.70 -3.06
CA HIS A 13 -17.94 -18.60 -3.62
C HIS A 13 -16.62 -18.48 -2.86
N LEU A 14 -15.58 -18.01 -3.56
CA LEU A 14 -14.27 -17.69 -3.00
C LEU A 14 -13.91 -16.25 -3.34
N VAL A 15 -13.52 -15.47 -2.33
CA VAL A 15 -13.01 -14.11 -2.52
C VAL A 15 -11.54 -14.07 -2.12
N VAL A 16 -10.68 -13.70 -3.06
CA VAL A 16 -9.25 -13.55 -2.84
C VAL A 16 -8.93 -12.08 -2.62
N ALA A 17 -8.62 -11.74 -1.37
CA ALA A 17 -8.27 -10.39 -0.92
C ALA A 17 -6.85 -10.35 -0.32
N GLY A 18 -5.95 -11.18 -0.84
CA GLY A 18 -4.57 -11.33 -0.32
C GLY A 18 -3.64 -10.17 -0.65
N ASN A 19 -4.04 -9.29 -1.57
CA ASN A 19 -3.29 -8.10 -1.97
C ASN A 19 -1.80 -8.45 -2.26
N ALA A 20 -0.85 -7.74 -1.70
CA ALA A 20 0.59 -7.99 -1.85
C ALA A 20 1.06 -9.37 -1.34
N LEU A 21 0.22 -10.10 -0.59
CA LEU A 21 0.55 -11.36 0.09
C LEU A 21 0.06 -12.61 -0.66
N LEU A 22 -0.26 -12.53 -1.94
CA LEU A 22 -0.71 -13.69 -2.73
C LEU A 22 0.31 -14.84 -2.79
N GLN A 23 1.61 -14.55 -2.80
CA GLN A 23 2.73 -15.48 -2.64
C GLN A 23 2.65 -16.75 -3.50
N GLY A 24 2.24 -16.62 -4.76
CA GLY A 24 2.14 -17.72 -5.71
C GLY A 24 0.81 -18.47 -5.70
N LEU A 25 -0.15 -18.07 -4.89
CA LEU A 25 -1.48 -18.68 -4.87
C LEU A 25 -2.20 -18.53 -6.22
N LEU A 26 -2.10 -17.35 -6.84
CA LEU A 26 -2.69 -17.04 -8.15
C LEU A 26 -1.67 -16.25 -8.98
N PRO A 27 -0.78 -16.95 -9.74
CA PRO A 27 0.30 -16.31 -10.49
C PRO A 27 -0.17 -15.25 -11.49
N ASP A 28 -1.33 -15.46 -12.13
CA ASP A 28 -1.90 -14.51 -13.10
C ASP A 28 -2.37 -13.20 -12.45
N LEU A 29 -2.79 -13.22 -11.21
CA LEU A 29 -3.08 -12.02 -10.44
C LEU A 29 -1.81 -11.40 -9.87
N GLU A 30 -0.94 -12.23 -9.33
CA GLU A 30 0.30 -11.79 -8.69
C GLU A 30 1.22 -11.03 -9.65
N CYS A 31 1.32 -11.43 -10.93
CA CYS A 31 2.17 -10.76 -11.91
C CYS A 31 1.68 -9.35 -12.29
N ARG A 32 0.45 -8.97 -11.96
CA ARG A 32 -0.16 -7.67 -12.29
C ARG A 32 -0.04 -6.64 -11.18
N ILE A 33 0.49 -7.02 -10.03
CA ILE A 33 0.74 -6.13 -8.89
C ILE A 33 2.22 -6.13 -8.53
N MET A 34 2.69 -5.00 -8.00
CA MET A 34 4.03 -4.82 -7.47
C MET A 34 3.93 -4.51 -5.98
N PRO A 35 4.39 -5.40 -5.09
CA PRO A 35 4.48 -5.10 -3.67
C PRO A 35 5.56 -4.03 -3.44
N VAL A 36 5.19 -2.93 -2.81
CA VAL A 36 6.10 -1.85 -2.42
C VAL A 36 6.04 -1.69 -0.92
N GLY A 37 7.18 -1.79 -0.25
CA GLY A 37 7.30 -1.56 1.18
C GLY A 37 7.08 -0.08 1.50
N THR A 38 6.27 0.21 2.51
CA THR A 38 6.04 1.54 3.04
C THR A 38 6.12 1.51 4.56
N TYR A 39 6.47 2.64 5.17
CA TYR A 39 6.79 2.68 6.60
C TYR A 39 6.12 3.86 7.27
N ILE A 40 5.76 3.68 8.54
CA ILE A 40 5.21 4.74 9.40
C ILE A 40 6.00 4.76 10.71
N GLY A 41 6.33 5.95 11.19
CA GLY A 41 6.84 6.20 12.52
C GLY A 41 5.81 6.94 13.36
N ALA A 42 5.67 6.59 14.63
CA ALA A 42 4.89 7.33 15.61
C ALA A 42 5.84 8.02 16.58
N SER A 43 5.67 9.32 16.75
CA SER A 43 6.44 10.11 17.70
C SER A 43 6.07 9.80 19.17
N ALA A 44 6.85 10.28 20.12
CA ALA A 44 6.38 10.49 21.49
C ALA A 44 5.12 11.37 21.47
N PRO A 45 4.23 11.27 22.49
CA PRO A 45 3.07 12.14 22.59
C PRO A 45 3.47 13.61 22.67
N LEU A 46 2.85 14.45 21.84
CA LEU A 46 3.15 15.90 21.75
C LEU A 46 2.32 16.74 22.73
N GLY A 47 1.20 16.19 23.18
CA GLY A 47 0.15 16.94 23.85
C GLY A 47 -0.74 17.73 22.88
N ALA A 48 -1.96 18.03 23.29
CA ALA A 48 -3.00 18.57 22.43
C ALA A 48 -2.64 19.95 21.84
N GLU A 49 -1.98 20.80 22.60
CA GLU A 49 -1.63 22.16 22.18
C GLU A 49 -0.57 22.14 21.07
N ARG A 50 0.58 21.46 21.32
CA ARG A 50 1.66 21.35 20.35
C ARG A 50 1.19 20.65 19.06
N ALA A 51 0.38 19.61 19.20
CA ALA A 51 -0.20 18.91 18.05
C ALA A 51 -1.02 19.85 17.16
N ARG A 52 -1.91 20.68 17.75
CA ARG A 52 -2.73 21.65 17.01
C ARG A 52 -1.92 22.79 16.39
N GLN A 53 -0.77 23.15 16.94
CA GLN A 53 0.13 24.13 16.33
C GLN A 53 0.77 23.60 15.04
N LEU A 54 1.00 22.29 14.95
CA LEU A 54 1.57 21.65 13.77
C LEU A 54 0.52 21.41 12.68
N ILE A 55 -0.63 20.81 13.05
CA ILE A 55 -1.76 20.55 12.17
C ILE A 55 -3.03 21.00 12.87
N ARG A 56 -3.59 22.14 12.45
CA ARG A 56 -4.76 22.74 13.10
C ARG A 56 -6.06 21.95 12.90
N THR A 57 -6.13 21.21 11.82
CA THR A 57 -7.26 20.37 11.46
C THR A 57 -6.84 18.91 11.60
N ASP A 58 -7.76 18.01 11.88
CA ASP A 58 -7.47 16.56 11.97
C ASP A 58 -7.39 15.90 10.60
N MET A 59 -6.72 16.55 9.64
CA MET A 59 -6.55 16.01 8.30
C MET A 59 -5.28 15.16 8.17
N ALA A 60 -5.33 14.18 7.27
CA ALA A 60 -4.14 13.53 6.74
C ALA A 60 -3.59 14.38 5.60
N VAL A 61 -2.28 14.52 5.54
CA VAL A 61 -1.57 15.34 4.55
C VAL A 61 -0.52 14.48 3.87
N ASP A 62 -0.37 14.65 2.59
CA ASP A 62 0.70 14.05 1.78
C ASP A 62 1.31 15.11 0.84
N ASP A 63 2.59 14.93 0.50
CA ASP A 63 3.25 15.75 -0.49
C ASP A 63 3.06 15.20 -1.91
N THR A 64 3.61 15.89 -2.91
CA THR A 64 3.50 15.51 -4.33
C THR A 64 4.72 14.75 -4.86
N ALA A 65 5.64 14.33 -3.99
CA ALA A 65 6.83 13.58 -4.39
C ALA A 65 6.49 12.15 -4.83
N TRP A 66 7.34 11.54 -5.68
CA TRP A 66 7.17 10.13 -6.07
C TRP A 66 7.27 9.16 -4.89
N ALA A 67 8.22 9.38 -3.99
CA ALA A 67 8.32 8.70 -2.71
C ALA A 67 7.84 9.67 -1.64
N LEU A 68 6.53 9.90 -1.65
CA LEU A 68 5.85 10.92 -0.87
C LEU A 68 6.06 10.73 0.65
N ASP A 69 6.14 11.84 1.34
CA ASP A 69 5.96 11.87 2.77
C ASP A 69 4.48 12.12 3.06
N TYR A 70 3.93 11.40 4.03
CA TYR A 70 2.56 11.58 4.48
C TYR A 70 2.49 11.57 5.99
N PHE A 71 1.61 12.38 6.55
CA PHE A 71 1.56 12.54 7.99
C PHE A 71 0.17 12.97 8.47
N ARG A 72 -0.11 12.61 9.70
CA ARG A 72 -1.28 13.07 10.44
C ARG A 72 -1.03 12.96 11.94
N LEU A 73 -1.93 13.53 12.74
CA LEU A 73 -1.94 13.29 14.18
C LEU A 73 -2.76 12.05 14.50
N SER A 74 -2.31 11.29 15.51
CA SER A 74 -3.11 10.25 16.13
C SER A 74 -4.06 10.86 17.18
N HIS A 75 -5.02 10.08 17.59
CA HIS A 75 -5.99 10.49 18.61
C HIS A 75 -5.32 10.83 19.97
N ASP A 76 -4.17 10.21 20.30
CA ASP A 76 -3.35 10.49 21.48
C ASP A 76 -2.25 11.54 21.22
N HIS A 77 -2.44 12.36 20.18
CA HIS A 77 -1.59 13.49 19.83
C HIS A 77 -0.13 13.15 19.52
N ARG A 78 0.12 12.03 18.83
CA ARG A 78 1.42 11.70 18.27
C ARG A 78 1.48 12.15 16.81
N MET A 79 2.64 12.55 16.33
CA MET A 79 2.87 12.67 14.90
C MET A 79 3.04 11.26 14.32
N LEU A 80 2.11 10.84 13.47
CA LEU A 80 2.28 9.69 12.58
C LEU A 80 2.92 10.19 11.28
N PHE A 81 4.16 9.84 11.07
CA PHE A 81 4.93 10.26 9.90
C PHE A 81 5.26 9.04 9.03
N GLY A 82 4.75 9.02 7.82
CA GLY A 82 4.95 7.96 6.85
C GLY A 82 5.79 8.41 5.65
N GLY A 83 6.34 7.45 4.95
CA GLY A 83 7.16 7.70 3.77
C GLY A 83 8.15 6.57 3.52
N ARG A 84 9.16 6.87 2.68
CA ARG A 84 10.26 5.93 2.39
C ARG A 84 9.80 4.63 1.76
N ALA A 85 9.31 4.70 0.56
CA ALA A 85 9.05 3.51 -0.23
C ALA A 85 10.31 2.64 -0.37
N SER A 86 10.19 1.38 -0.02
CA SER A 86 11.21 0.36 -0.31
C SER A 86 10.74 -0.53 -1.44
N TYR A 87 11.56 -0.62 -2.45
CA TYR A 87 11.33 -1.51 -3.60
C TYR A 87 12.03 -2.88 -3.41
N SER A 88 12.45 -3.18 -2.18
CA SER A 88 12.99 -4.48 -1.78
C SER A 88 12.09 -5.11 -0.71
N ALA A 89 12.17 -6.43 -0.57
CA ALA A 89 11.44 -7.15 0.47
C ALA A 89 11.98 -6.88 1.90
N LEU A 90 13.12 -6.20 2.01
CA LEU A 90 13.78 -5.92 3.28
C LEU A 90 13.59 -4.44 3.67
N PRO A 91 13.39 -4.16 4.97
CA PRO A 91 13.37 -2.79 5.44
C PRO A 91 14.74 -2.13 5.25
N PRO A 92 14.79 -0.82 4.96
CA PRO A 92 16.06 -0.09 4.87
C PRO A 92 16.85 -0.16 6.17
N PRO A 93 18.19 -0.32 6.10
CA PRO A 93 19.03 -0.25 7.28
C PRO A 93 18.85 1.09 8.01
N GLY A 94 18.78 1.06 9.35
CA GLY A 94 18.64 2.27 10.17
C GLY A 94 17.33 3.02 9.93
N LEU A 95 16.27 2.34 9.52
CA LEU A 95 14.97 2.89 9.14
C LEU A 95 14.46 3.96 10.13
N ARG A 96 14.49 3.69 11.44
CA ARG A 96 14.05 4.64 12.48
C ARG A 96 14.79 5.97 12.36
N GLY A 97 16.12 5.95 12.29
CA GLY A 97 16.94 7.16 12.19
C GLY A 97 16.72 7.91 10.88
N VAL A 98 16.49 7.20 9.78
CA VAL A 98 16.18 7.81 8.49
C VAL A 98 14.83 8.52 8.54
N MET A 99 13.80 7.87 9.08
CA MET A 99 12.45 8.44 9.20
C MET A 99 12.42 9.62 10.18
N GLN A 100 13.14 9.50 11.31
CA GLN A 100 13.21 10.57 12.29
C GLN A 100 13.87 11.83 11.72
N ARG A 101 15.00 11.68 11.02
CA ARG A 101 15.63 12.82 10.33
C ARG A 101 14.66 13.48 9.35
N ARG A 102 13.96 12.66 8.55
CA ARG A 102 13.00 13.20 7.58
C ARG A 102 11.83 13.92 8.24
N MET A 103 11.29 13.38 9.34
CA MET A 103 10.28 14.05 10.14
C MET A 103 10.79 15.41 10.65
N HIS A 104 12.03 15.49 11.13
CA HIS A 104 12.62 16.75 11.61
C HIS A 104 12.89 17.75 10.49
N GLU A 105 13.22 17.29 9.27
CA GLU A 105 13.35 18.15 8.08
C GLU A 105 12.01 18.80 7.71
N VAL A 106 10.91 18.02 7.73
CA VAL A 106 9.55 18.51 7.42
C VAL A 106 8.97 19.34 8.58
N PHE A 107 9.24 18.92 9.81
CA PHE A 107 8.80 19.58 11.04
C PHE A 107 9.99 19.92 11.94
N PRO A 108 10.73 21.01 11.67
CA PRO A 108 11.85 21.44 12.53
C PRO A 108 11.43 21.68 13.98
N GLN A 109 10.15 22.01 14.21
CA GLN A 109 9.56 22.19 15.54
C GLN A 109 9.56 20.90 16.38
N LEU A 110 9.81 19.74 15.76
CA LEU A 110 9.89 18.42 16.42
C LEU A 110 11.32 17.91 16.61
N ALA A 111 12.35 18.78 16.49
CA ALA A 111 13.76 18.37 16.59
C ALA A 111 14.11 17.70 17.94
N ASP A 112 13.37 17.99 18.99
CA ASP A 112 13.49 17.40 20.34
C ASP A 112 12.66 16.11 20.51
N VAL A 113 11.86 15.70 19.50
CA VAL A 113 10.91 14.61 19.61
C VAL A 113 11.43 13.36 18.91
N ALA A 114 11.48 12.24 19.62
CA ALA A 114 11.88 10.95 19.07
C ALA A 114 10.71 10.20 18.45
N LEU A 115 10.99 9.34 17.45
CA LEU A 115 10.07 8.29 17.03
C LEU A 115 10.15 7.11 18.01
N GLU A 116 9.08 6.84 18.73
CA GLU A 116 9.01 5.71 19.67
C GLU A 116 8.72 4.38 18.96
N GLN A 117 7.90 4.42 17.93
CA GLN A 117 7.54 3.23 17.18
C GLN A 117 7.81 3.44 15.68
N VAL A 118 8.25 2.39 15.01
CA VAL A 118 8.39 2.37 13.54
C VAL A 118 7.98 0.98 13.06
N TRP A 119 7.10 0.94 12.08
CA TRP A 119 6.65 -0.29 11.46
C TRP A 119 6.50 -0.12 9.96
N GLY A 120 6.34 -1.22 9.23
CA GLY A 120 6.14 -1.22 7.80
C GLY A 120 5.09 -2.21 7.36
N GLY A 121 4.67 -2.05 6.14
CA GLY A 121 3.76 -2.93 5.43
C GLY A 121 4.00 -2.85 3.92
N TYR A 122 3.16 -3.55 3.18
CA TYR A 122 3.21 -3.51 1.72
C TYR A 122 1.93 -2.90 1.16
N VAL A 123 2.10 -2.01 0.20
CA VAL A 123 1.05 -1.63 -0.73
C VAL A 123 1.28 -2.37 -2.05
N ASP A 124 0.22 -2.75 -2.71
CA ASP A 124 0.30 -3.33 -4.05
C ASP A 124 -0.02 -2.26 -5.10
N ILE A 125 0.84 -2.17 -6.08
CA ILE A 125 0.73 -1.16 -7.13
C ILE A 125 0.51 -1.86 -8.45
N THR A 126 -0.54 -1.48 -9.19
CA THR A 126 -0.74 -1.86 -10.59
C THR A 126 0.03 -0.91 -11.51
N ARG A 127 0.36 -1.34 -12.73
CA ARG A 127 1.10 -0.48 -13.69
C ARG A 127 0.36 0.80 -14.04
N ASN A 128 -0.96 0.74 -14.14
CA ASN A 128 -1.83 1.89 -14.48
C ASN A 128 -2.39 2.60 -13.25
N ARG A 129 -2.02 2.18 -12.02
CA ARG A 129 -2.52 2.70 -10.73
C ARG A 129 -4.03 2.51 -10.50
N ALA A 130 -4.77 1.92 -11.43
CA ALA A 130 -6.18 1.60 -11.25
C ALA A 130 -6.37 0.34 -10.39
N PRO A 131 -7.46 0.24 -9.62
CA PRO A 131 -7.77 -0.94 -8.84
C PRO A 131 -8.05 -2.15 -9.74
N HIS A 132 -7.57 -3.32 -9.35
CA HIS A 132 -7.71 -4.56 -10.09
C HIS A 132 -8.67 -5.50 -9.36
N TRP A 133 -9.94 -5.43 -9.71
CA TRP A 133 -11.03 -6.22 -9.15
C TRP A 133 -11.75 -6.98 -10.26
N GLY A 134 -12.23 -8.15 -9.92
CA GLY A 134 -12.94 -8.95 -10.92
C GLY A 134 -13.32 -10.33 -10.44
N ARG A 135 -13.73 -11.13 -11.41
CA ARG A 135 -14.03 -12.55 -11.29
C ARG A 135 -13.14 -13.31 -12.26
N LEU A 136 -12.46 -14.35 -11.80
CA LEU A 136 -11.65 -15.22 -12.65
C LEU A 136 -12.53 -16.30 -13.30
N ASP A 137 -12.94 -17.29 -12.52
CA ASP A 137 -13.77 -18.39 -12.99
C ASP A 137 -15.03 -18.48 -12.12
N GLY A 138 -16.19 -18.57 -12.76
CA GLY A 138 -17.48 -18.85 -12.16
C GLY A 138 -17.75 -18.27 -10.78
N ASN A 139 -17.09 -18.75 -9.75
CA ASN A 139 -17.30 -18.40 -8.35
C ASN A 139 -16.05 -17.90 -7.62
N LEU A 140 -14.97 -17.57 -8.34
CA LEU A 140 -13.75 -17.00 -7.76
C LEU A 140 -13.67 -15.51 -8.06
N TYR A 141 -13.80 -14.68 -7.03
CA TYR A 141 -13.70 -13.22 -7.08
C TYR A 141 -12.37 -12.76 -6.47
N PHE A 142 -11.92 -11.58 -6.85
CA PHE A 142 -10.70 -11.02 -6.29
C PHE A 142 -10.75 -9.49 -6.21
N ALA A 143 -10.01 -8.93 -5.26
CA ALA A 143 -9.74 -7.51 -5.14
C ALA A 143 -8.28 -7.29 -4.74
N GLN A 144 -7.55 -6.55 -5.57
CA GLN A 144 -6.16 -6.18 -5.36
C GLN A 144 -5.82 -4.88 -6.11
N GLY A 145 -4.58 -4.42 -6.02
CA GLY A 145 -4.11 -3.31 -6.84
C GLY A 145 -4.60 -1.96 -6.37
N PHE A 146 -4.77 -1.75 -5.09
CA PHE A 146 -5.29 -0.51 -4.53
C PHE A 146 -4.31 0.67 -4.63
N SER A 147 -3.06 0.44 -4.97
CA SER A 147 -2.03 1.45 -5.28
C SER A 147 -1.87 2.54 -4.21
N GLY A 148 -2.07 2.18 -2.93
CA GLY A 148 -2.00 3.09 -1.78
C GLY A 148 -3.36 3.63 -1.30
N HIS A 149 -4.44 3.46 -2.05
CA HIS A 149 -5.78 3.97 -1.73
C HIS A 149 -6.71 2.93 -1.07
N GLY A 150 -6.13 1.84 -0.53
CA GLY A 150 -6.89 0.69 -0.03
C GLY A 150 -7.89 1.03 1.06
N VAL A 151 -7.58 1.94 1.97
CA VAL A 151 -8.49 2.31 3.07
C VAL A 151 -9.82 2.84 2.54
N ALA A 152 -9.79 3.71 1.51
CA ALA A 152 -11.00 4.24 0.89
C ALA A 152 -11.68 3.21 -0.04
N ALA A 153 -10.89 2.46 -0.80
CA ALA A 153 -11.41 1.64 -1.89
C ALA A 153 -11.82 0.21 -1.48
N ALA A 154 -11.27 -0.34 -0.38
CA ALA A 154 -11.53 -1.73 0.01
C ALA A 154 -13.00 -1.95 0.44
N GLY A 155 -13.62 -0.97 1.10
CA GLY A 155 -15.03 -1.03 1.44
C GLY A 155 -15.92 -1.11 0.20
N LEU A 156 -15.64 -0.26 -0.79
CA LEU A 156 -16.33 -0.29 -2.09
C LEU A 156 -16.10 -1.62 -2.84
N ALA A 157 -14.88 -2.14 -2.81
CA ALA A 157 -14.57 -3.44 -3.43
C ALA A 157 -15.41 -4.57 -2.81
N GLY A 158 -15.51 -4.59 -1.48
CA GLY A 158 -16.32 -5.56 -0.76
C GLY A 158 -17.80 -5.46 -1.13
N GLU A 159 -18.37 -4.25 -1.16
CA GLU A 159 -19.77 -4.01 -1.57
C GLU A 159 -20.03 -4.47 -3.00
N VAL A 160 -19.15 -4.11 -3.94
CA VAL A 160 -19.29 -4.45 -5.36
C VAL A 160 -19.18 -5.97 -5.58
N ILE A 161 -18.26 -6.65 -4.89
CA ILE A 161 -18.13 -8.11 -4.98
C ILE A 161 -19.33 -8.81 -4.34
N ALA A 162 -19.81 -8.34 -3.18
CA ALA A 162 -20.99 -8.91 -2.53
C ALA A 162 -22.24 -8.80 -3.43
N ALA A 163 -22.46 -7.64 -4.05
CA ALA A 163 -23.55 -7.46 -5.02
C ALA A 163 -23.41 -8.40 -6.23
N ALA A 164 -22.19 -8.61 -6.73
CA ALA A 164 -21.94 -9.54 -7.84
C ALA A 164 -22.20 -11.00 -7.45
N ILE A 165 -21.90 -11.40 -6.23
CA ILE A 165 -22.23 -12.74 -5.68
C ILE A 165 -23.75 -12.93 -5.58
N ASP A 166 -24.48 -11.87 -5.26
CA ASP A 166 -25.96 -11.84 -5.20
C ASP A 166 -26.64 -11.65 -6.58
N GLY A 167 -25.87 -11.79 -7.67
CA GLY A 167 -26.37 -11.74 -9.05
C GLY A 167 -26.38 -10.36 -9.70
N GLN A 168 -25.91 -9.29 -9.03
CA GLN A 168 -25.85 -7.91 -9.53
C GLN A 168 -24.44 -7.55 -9.97
N SER A 169 -23.96 -8.12 -11.08
CA SER A 169 -22.55 -8.00 -11.50
C SER A 169 -22.20 -6.69 -12.22
N ALA A 170 -23.16 -5.88 -12.64
CA ALA A 170 -22.93 -4.74 -13.53
C ALA A 170 -21.85 -3.75 -13.03
N ARG A 171 -21.77 -3.50 -11.73
CA ARG A 171 -20.72 -2.65 -11.13
C ARG A 171 -19.34 -3.32 -11.18
N LEU A 172 -19.25 -4.62 -10.90
CA LEU A 172 -18.00 -5.37 -10.98
C LEU A 172 -17.49 -5.45 -12.42
N ASP A 173 -18.39 -5.61 -13.39
CA ASP A 173 -18.04 -5.70 -14.82
C ASP A 173 -17.35 -4.42 -15.32
N VAL A 174 -17.64 -3.26 -14.74
CA VAL A 174 -16.93 -2.00 -15.04
C VAL A 174 -15.46 -2.10 -14.67
N PHE A 175 -15.17 -2.58 -13.46
CA PHE A 175 -13.78 -2.77 -13.00
C PHE A 175 -13.07 -3.88 -13.76
N GLN A 176 -13.77 -4.95 -14.11
CA GLN A 176 -13.20 -6.08 -14.86
C GLN A 176 -12.79 -5.70 -16.29
N ARG A 177 -13.35 -4.65 -16.88
CA ARG A 177 -12.94 -4.12 -18.20
C ARG A 177 -11.62 -3.36 -18.15
N LEU A 178 -11.16 -2.92 -16.97
CA LEU A 178 -9.86 -2.26 -16.81
C LEU A 178 -8.74 -3.25 -17.12
N GLN A 179 -7.92 -2.92 -18.13
CA GLN A 179 -6.80 -3.77 -18.52
C GLN A 179 -5.61 -3.56 -17.58
N HIS A 180 -5.13 -4.64 -17.00
CA HIS A 180 -3.95 -4.65 -16.16
C HIS A 180 -2.83 -5.47 -16.80
N ALA A 181 -1.85 -4.80 -17.39
CA ALA A 181 -0.70 -5.48 -17.97
C ALA A 181 0.20 -6.05 -16.86
N PRO A 182 0.76 -7.26 -17.05
CA PRO A 182 1.71 -7.82 -16.12
C PRO A 182 2.99 -6.97 -16.04
N PHE A 183 3.66 -7.02 -14.90
CA PHE A 183 4.99 -6.41 -14.76
C PHE A 183 6.03 -7.17 -15.56
N PRO A 184 6.97 -6.48 -16.25
CA PRO A 184 8.06 -7.13 -16.99
C PRO A 184 8.89 -8.02 -16.08
N GLY A 185 9.33 -9.16 -16.62
CA GLY A 185 10.16 -10.12 -15.90
C GLY A 185 9.41 -11.07 -14.97
N GLY A 186 8.08 -11.02 -14.95
CA GLY A 186 7.25 -11.90 -14.15
C GLY A 186 7.59 -11.88 -12.66
N ARG A 187 7.39 -13.00 -11.98
CA ARG A 187 7.62 -13.11 -10.53
C ARG A 187 9.09 -12.91 -10.12
N LEU A 188 10.04 -13.38 -10.93
CA LEU A 188 11.46 -13.40 -10.57
C LEU A 188 12.16 -12.05 -10.81
N LEU A 189 11.88 -11.39 -11.93
CA LEU A 189 12.61 -10.20 -12.35
C LEU A 189 11.88 -8.89 -12.09
N ARG A 190 10.58 -8.89 -11.76
CA ARG A 190 9.82 -7.66 -11.53
C ARG A 190 10.45 -6.76 -10.44
N MET A 191 10.91 -7.35 -9.32
CA MET A 191 11.54 -6.60 -8.23
C MET A 191 12.93 -6.06 -8.62
N PRO A 192 13.87 -6.86 -9.18
CA PRO A 192 15.14 -6.33 -9.68
C PRO A 192 14.98 -5.21 -10.73
N LEU A 193 14.05 -5.38 -11.67
CA LEU A 193 13.77 -4.38 -12.69
C LEU A 193 13.19 -3.08 -12.09
N LEU A 194 12.33 -3.20 -11.09
CA LEU A 194 11.80 -2.04 -10.37
C LEU A 194 12.93 -1.29 -9.63
N VAL A 195 13.78 -2.01 -8.91
CA VAL A 195 14.94 -1.42 -8.20
C VAL A 195 15.82 -0.68 -9.18
N ALA A 196 16.14 -1.28 -10.33
CA ALA A 196 16.95 -0.64 -11.37
C ALA A 196 16.28 0.64 -11.92
N ALA A 197 14.98 0.57 -12.26
CA ALA A 197 14.23 1.72 -12.76
C ALA A 197 14.17 2.86 -11.73
N MET A 198 13.88 2.55 -10.47
CA MET A 198 13.81 3.56 -9.41
C MET A 198 15.18 4.16 -9.06
N SER A 199 16.24 3.37 -9.15
CA SER A 199 17.62 3.89 -9.00
C SER A 199 17.96 4.86 -10.12
N TRP A 200 17.56 4.56 -11.34
CA TRP A 200 17.71 5.46 -12.49
C TRP A 200 16.94 6.77 -12.29
N TYR A 201 15.66 6.72 -11.87
CA TYR A 201 14.88 7.94 -11.62
C TYR A 201 15.47 8.78 -10.50
N LYS A 202 15.93 8.17 -9.39
CA LYS A 202 16.63 8.90 -8.33
C LYS A 202 17.91 9.57 -8.81
N LEU A 203 18.69 8.89 -9.64
CA LEU A 203 19.90 9.48 -10.23
C LEU A 203 19.56 10.66 -11.14
N ARG A 204 18.55 10.51 -11.96
CA ARG A 204 18.05 11.60 -12.84
C ARG A 204 17.58 12.80 -12.02
N ASP A 205 16.77 12.59 -10.97
CA ASP A 205 16.26 13.66 -10.11
C ASP A 205 17.38 14.36 -9.30
N ALA A 206 18.54 13.71 -9.11
CA ALA A 206 19.73 14.31 -8.47
C ALA A 206 20.62 15.10 -9.45
N LEU A 207 20.43 14.91 -10.75
CA LEU A 207 21.24 15.55 -11.81
C LEU A 207 20.54 16.76 -12.47
N TRP A 208 19.27 16.93 -12.22
CA TRP A 208 18.39 18.01 -12.72
C TRP A 208 17.72 18.77 -11.58
#